data_ff06a988f7bbdb24b9dc9691f4d16eb1
#
_entry.id   ff06a988f7bbdb24b9dc9691f4d16eb1
#
_cell.length_a   1.000
_cell.length_b   1.000
_cell.length_c   1.000
_cell.angle_alpha   90.00
_cell.angle_beta   90.00
_cell.angle_gamma   90.00
#
_symmetry.space_group_name_H-M   'P 1'
#
loop_
_entity.id
_entity.type
_entity.pdbx_description
1 polymer ?
#
loop_
_entity_poly.entity_id
_entity_poly.type
_entity_poly.pdbx_seq_one_letter_code
_entity_poly.pdbx_strand_id
1 'polypeptide(L)'
;MSMSPSRLVLASNNAGKLAELQALFASLGVALVAQSTLNIPEADEPFHTFVENALAKARHASLHSGLPAIADDAGLCVDAFAGLPGVQTAFYCTQFGYPKSDDNNRKALLEQMVGVTQRRAALVSTLVAVRSAQDPEPLIATGRAVGEITTELLGDKGFGFDPVMWIPSMGKTFAQMPEDEKNALSHRGQAAKAMLALMQSRWFS
;
A
#
# COMPACT_ATOMS: atom_id res chain seq x y z
N MET A 1 0.44 12.01 30.87
CA MET A 1 1.25 10.88 30.35
C MET A 1 0.52 10.34 29.14
N SER A 2 1.03 10.57 27.93
CA SER A 2 0.49 9.95 26.72
C SER A 2 0.83 8.46 26.79
N MET A 3 -0.17 7.62 27.02
CA MET A 3 0.05 6.16 26.97
C MET A 3 0.30 5.78 25.52
N SER A 4 1.45 5.17 25.25
CA SER A 4 1.74 4.58 23.95
C SER A 4 0.63 3.60 23.58
N PRO A 5 0.09 3.64 22.36
CA PRO A 5 -0.98 2.74 21.97
C PRO A 5 -0.47 1.28 21.95
N SER A 6 -1.10 0.41 22.72
CA SER A 6 -0.81 -1.04 22.69
C SER A 6 -1.48 -1.76 21.50
N ARG A 7 -2.49 -1.13 20.90
CA ARG A 7 -3.28 -1.64 19.76
C ARG A 7 -3.47 -0.56 18.73
N LEU A 8 -3.39 -0.92 17.48
CA LEU A 8 -3.56 -0.05 16.31
C LEU A 8 -4.47 -0.73 15.29
N VAL A 9 -5.55 -0.08 14.91
CA VAL A 9 -6.45 -0.64 13.88
C VAL A 9 -5.84 -0.43 12.50
N LEU A 10 -5.69 -1.51 11.74
CA LEU A 10 -5.33 -1.43 10.33
C LEU A 10 -6.60 -1.32 9.50
N ALA A 11 -6.79 -0.16 8.86
CA ALA A 11 -7.93 0.14 7.99
C ALA A 11 -7.74 -0.51 6.61
N SER A 12 -7.79 -1.82 6.56
CA SER A 12 -7.68 -2.61 5.32
C SER A 12 -8.32 -3.98 5.49
N ASN A 13 -8.97 -4.47 4.43
CA ASN A 13 -9.47 -5.84 4.31
C ASN A 13 -8.59 -6.68 3.37
N ASN A 14 -7.52 -6.11 2.80
CA ASN A 14 -6.58 -6.83 1.94
C ASN A 14 -5.65 -7.69 2.79
N ALA A 15 -5.78 -9.01 2.69
CA ALA A 15 -5.00 -9.98 3.47
C ALA A 15 -3.48 -9.88 3.21
N GLY A 16 -3.07 -9.60 1.97
CA GLY A 16 -1.66 -9.42 1.62
C GLY A 16 -1.06 -8.19 2.30
N LYS A 17 -1.76 -7.05 2.26
CA LYS A 17 -1.33 -5.83 2.96
C LYS A 17 -1.26 -6.04 4.48
N LEU A 18 -2.25 -6.75 5.04
CA LEU A 18 -2.30 -7.05 6.47
C LEU A 18 -1.08 -7.87 6.90
N ALA A 19 -0.77 -8.96 6.18
CA ALA A 19 0.36 -9.82 6.50
C ALA A 19 1.70 -9.06 6.41
N GLU A 20 1.93 -8.32 5.32
CA GLU A 20 3.15 -7.50 5.15
C GLU A 20 3.29 -6.47 6.27
N LEU A 21 2.24 -5.71 6.59
CA LEU A 21 2.32 -4.68 7.64
C LEU A 21 2.45 -5.27 9.04
N GLN A 22 1.80 -6.39 9.35
CA GLN A 22 1.97 -7.09 10.63
C GLN A 22 3.43 -7.51 10.85
N ALA A 23 4.07 -8.08 9.83
CA ALA A 23 5.48 -8.47 9.91
C ALA A 23 6.39 -7.25 10.12
N LEU A 24 6.17 -6.16 9.37
CA LEU A 24 6.96 -4.94 9.45
C LEU A 24 6.79 -4.20 10.79
N PHE A 25 5.59 -4.21 11.38
CA PHE A 25 5.30 -3.53 12.64
C PHE A 25 5.52 -4.38 13.89
N ALA A 26 5.86 -5.65 13.75
CA ALA A 26 6.10 -6.56 14.88
C ALA A 26 7.15 -6.03 15.88
N SER A 27 8.16 -5.30 15.40
CA SER A 27 9.25 -4.73 16.22
C SER A 27 8.80 -3.62 17.19
N LEU A 28 7.61 -3.01 16.98
CA LEU A 28 7.08 -1.98 17.88
C LEU A 28 6.42 -2.54 19.15
N GLY A 29 6.15 -3.84 19.21
CA GLY A 29 5.33 -4.42 20.28
C GLY A 29 3.87 -3.95 20.26
N VAL A 30 3.39 -3.38 19.14
CA VAL A 30 2.02 -2.92 18.96
C VAL A 30 1.23 -3.99 18.21
N ALA A 31 0.07 -4.36 18.72
CA ALA A 31 -0.82 -5.29 18.04
C ALA A 31 -1.59 -4.58 16.93
N LEU A 32 -1.34 -4.94 15.66
CA LEU A 32 -2.20 -4.54 14.55
C LEU A 32 -3.47 -5.37 14.54
N VAL A 33 -4.62 -4.70 14.56
CA VAL A 33 -5.95 -5.32 14.53
C VAL A 33 -6.62 -4.99 13.20
N ALA A 34 -6.97 -6.00 12.42
CA ALA A 34 -7.67 -5.76 11.16
C ALA A 34 -9.06 -5.15 11.41
N GLN A 35 -9.46 -4.15 10.61
CA GLN A 35 -10.78 -3.51 10.73
C GLN A 35 -11.94 -4.51 10.62
N SER A 36 -11.78 -5.57 9.80
CA SER A 36 -12.79 -6.62 9.64
C SER A 36 -13.07 -7.38 10.93
N THR A 37 -12.09 -7.56 11.82
CA THR A 37 -12.29 -8.23 13.12
C THR A 37 -13.09 -7.39 14.10
N LEU A 38 -13.23 -6.08 13.82
CA LEU A 38 -14.04 -5.13 14.59
C LEU A 38 -15.35 -4.79 13.90
N ASN A 39 -15.69 -5.50 12.80
CA ASN A 39 -16.89 -5.25 11.99
C ASN A 39 -16.97 -3.80 11.48
N ILE A 40 -15.84 -3.14 11.23
CA ILE A 40 -15.80 -1.79 10.69
C ILE A 40 -15.98 -1.87 9.18
N PRO A 41 -16.98 -1.16 8.59
CA PRO A 41 -17.18 -1.12 7.15
C PRO A 41 -16.01 -0.45 6.44
N GLU A 42 -15.86 -0.74 5.15
CA GLU A 42 -14.87 -0.05 4.33
C GLU A 42 -15.21 1.45 4.21
N ALA A 43 -14.19 2.28 4.23
CA ALA A 43 -14.33 3.70 3.97
C ALA A 43 -14.43 3.95 2.47
N ASP A 44 -15.15 5.00 2.08
CA ASP A 44 -15.09 5.52 0.71
C ASP A 44 -13.71 6.11 0.41
N GLU A 45 -13.25 5.91 -0.82
CA GLU A 45 -11.97 6.41 -1.33
C GLU A 45 -12.19 7.35 -2.54
N PRO A 46 -12.87 8.51 -2.37
CA PRO A 46 -13.27 9.36 -3.48
C PRO A 46 -12.16 10.30 -3.97
N PHE A 47 -11.00 10.32 -3.31
CA PHE A 47 -9.97 11.31 -3.55
C PHE A 47 -8.98 10.88 -4.65
N HIS A 48 -8.23 11.86 -5.16
CA HIS A 48 -7.31 11.68 -6.27
C HIS A 48 -5.85 11.43 -5.83
N THR A 49 -5.58 11.47 -4.53
CA THR A 49 -4.23 11.23 -4.00
C THR A 49 -4.24 10.10 -2.96
N PHE A 50 -3.14 9.36 -2.90
CA PHE A 50 -2.95 8.30 -1.91
C PHE A 50 -3.06 8.82 -0.47
N VAL A 51 -2.55 10.03 -0.20
CA VAL A 51 -2.57 10.59 1.15
C VAL A 51 -3.97 10.93 1.61
N GLU A 52 -4.82 11.49 0.76
CA GLU A 52 -6.20 11.81 1.11
C GLU A 52 -7.02 10.55 1.38
N ASN A 53 -6.91 9.52 0.52
CA ASN A 53 -7.59 8.24 0.73
C ASN A 53 -7.09 7.52 1.98
N ALA A 54 -5.77 7.47 2.21
CA ALA A 54 -5.21 6.87 3.42
C ALA A 54 -5.67 7.60 4.69
N LEU A 55 -5.72 8.94 4.68
CA LEU A 55 -6.21 9.73 5.80
C LEU A 55 -7.70 9.47 6.07
N ALA A 56 -8.52 9.44 5.02
CA ALA A 56 -9.95 9.13 5.15
C ALA A 56 -10.17 7.74 5.75
N LYS A 57 -9.47 6.72 5.26
CA LYS A 57 -9.53 5.35 5.81
C LYS A 57 -9.09 5.29 7.26
N ALA A 58 -7.99 5.93 7.63
CA ALA A 58 -7.47 5.92 9.00
C ALA A 58 -8.46 6.60 9.97
N ARG A 59 -9.01 7.77 9.59
CA ARG A 59 -10.01 8.48 10.38
C ARG A 59 -11.31 7.69 10.52
N HIS A 60 -11.77 7.07 9.44
CA HIS A 60 -12.97 6.22 9.46
C HIS A 60 -12.80 5.04 10.44
N ALA A 61 -11.68 4.31 10.34
CA ALA A 61 -11.40 3.19 11.24
C ALA A 61 -11.27 3.63 12.70
N SER A 62 -10.62 4.77 12.95
CA SER A 62 -10.50 5.34 14.31
C SER A 62 -11.85 5.80 14.86
N LEU A 63 -12.71 6.40 14.04
CA LEU A 63 -14.05 6.84 14.45
C LEU A 63 -14.92 5.66 14.91
N HIS A 64 -14.90 4.57 14.14
CA HIS A 64 -15.73 3.40 14.45
C HIS A 64 -15.19 2.51 15.57
N SER A 65 -13.87 2.50 15.77
CA SER A 65 -13.26 1.67 16.82
C SER A 65 -13.02 2.39 18.14
N GLY A 66 -12.93 3.72 18.13
CA GLY A 66 -12.43 4.51 19.28
C GLY A 66 -10.93 4.31 19.55
N LEU A 67 -10.20 3.64 18.66
CA LEU A 67 -8.76 3.32 18.80
C LEU A 67 -7.92 4.12 17.82
N PRO A 68 -6.61 4.27 18.08
CA PRO A 68 -5.67 4.72 17.05
C PRO A 68 -5.74 3.82 15.84
N ALA A 69 -5.57 4.39 14.64
CA ALA A 69 -5.69 3.65 13.40
C ALA A 69 -4.59 4.02 12.41
N ILE A 70 -4.24 3.07 11.56
CA ILE A 70 -3.33 3.24 10.43
C ILE A 70 -3.99 2.73 9.15
N ALA A 71 -3.78 3.44 8.06
CA ALA A 71 -4.23 3.02 6.74
C ALA A 71 -3.08 3.05 5.74
N ASP A 72 -3.14 2.16 4.76
CA ASP A 72 -2.29 2.13 3.56
C ASP A 72 -3.13 2.42 2.34
N ASP A 73 -2.77 3.46 1.59
CA ASP A 73 -3.22 3.60 0.22
C ASP A 73 -2.02 3.47 -0.72
N ALA A 74 -2.15 2.58 -1.72
CA ALA A 74 -1.03 2.19 -2.55
C ALA A 74 -1.47 1.88 -3.98
N GLY A 75 -0.59 2.17 -4.92
CA GLY A 75 -0.88 1.91 -6.31
C GLY A 75 0.34 1.93 -7.21
N LEU A 76 0.10 1.60 -8.46
CA LEU A 76 1.06 1.66 -9.55
C LEU A 76 0.92 2.99 -10.29
N CYS A 77 2.04 3.67 -10.51
CA CYS A 77 2.13 4.88 -11.33
C CYS A 77 3.04 4.60 -12.53
N VAL A 78 2.50 4.64 -13.74
CA VAL A 78 3.25 4.41 -14.99
C VAL A 78 3.53 5.75 -15.65
N ASP A 79 4.80 6.06 -15.92
CA ASP A 79 5.20 7.35 -16.47
C ASP A 79 4.56 7.62 -17.86
N ALA A 80 4.50 6.59 -18.72
CA ALA A 80 3.86 6.70 -20.03
C ALA A 80 2.36 7.00 -19.98
N PHE A 81 1.72 6.76 -18.84
CA PHE A 81 0.29 6.99 -18.60
C PHE A 81 0.04 8.19 -17.67
N ALA A 82 1.01 9.10 -17.57
CA ALA A 82 0.95 10.28 -16.69
C ALA A 82 0.61 9.94 -15.22
N GLY A 83 1.12 8.83 -14.73
CA GLY A 83 0.91 8.36 -13.35
C GLY A 83 -0.31 7.46 -13.14
N LEU A 84 -1.08 7.17 -14.18
CA LEU A 84 -2.16 6.17 -14.06
C LEU A 84 -1.56 4.76 -13.97
N PRO A 85 -2.29 3.79 -13.40
CA PRO A 85 -3.61 3.87 -12.76
C PRO A 85 -3.68 4.66 -11.43
N GLY A 86 -2.57 4.94 -10.74
CA GLY A 86 -2.55 5.72 -9.50
C GLY A 86 -3.48 5.13 -8.43
N VAL A 87 -4.35 5.95 -7.86
CA VAL A 87 -5.33 5.52 -6.83
C VAL A 87 -6.34 4.49 -7.36
N GLN A 88 -6.53 4.41 -8.67
CA GLN A 88 -7.44 3.44 -9.30
C GLN A 88 -6.80 2.06 -9.57
N THR A 89 -5.62 1.81 -9.03
CA THR A 89 -4.83 0.58 -9.26
C THR A 89 -5.62 -0.71 -9.05
N ALA A 90 -6.43 -0.79 -7.99
CA ALA A 90 -7.22 -1.98 -7.68
C ALA A 90 -8.39 -2.23 -8.65
N PHE A 91 -8.81 -1.20 -9.38
CA PHE A 91 -9.95 -1.22 -10.29
C PHE A 91 -9.53 -0.99 -11.75
N TYR A 92 -8.24 -0.95 -12.05
CA TYR A 92 -7.74 -0.54 -13.36
C TYR A 92 -8.36 -1.31 -14.52
N CYS A 93 -8.49 -2.61 -14.40
CA CYS A 93 -9.07 -3.47 -15.46
C CYS A 93 -10.55 -3.17 -15.75
N THR A 94 -11.29 -2.62 -14.79
CA THR A 94 -12.73 -2.38 -14.99
C THR A 94 -13.00 -1.31 -16.04
N GLN A 95 -12.06 -0.39 -16.26
CA GLN A 95 -12.12 0.64 -17.30
C GLN A 95 -12.09 0.03 -18.72
N PHE A 96 -11.60 -1.21 -18.84
CA PHE A 96 -11.49 -1.95 -20.09
C PHE A 96 -12.51 -3.10 -20.21
N GLY A 97 -13.52 -3.11 -19.32
CA GLY A 97 -14.60 -4.10 -19.34
C GLY A 97 -14.27 -5.45 -18.67
N TYR A 98 -13.13 -5.57 -18.00
CA TYR A 98 -12.80 -6.80 -17.26
C TYR A 98 -13.38 -6.79 -15.85
N PRO A 99 -13.80 -7.95 -15.31
CA PRO A 99 -14.12 -8.08 -13.89
C PRO A 99 -12.91 -7.74 -13.00
N LYS A 100 -13.15 -7.11 -11.85
CA LYS A 100 -12.11 -6.75 -10.88
C LYS A 100 -11.35 -7.98 -10.41
N SER A 101 -10.07 -8.07 -10.72
CA SER A 101 -9.11 -9.03 -10.16
C SER A 101 -7.68 -8.58 -10.44
N ASP A 102 -6.72 -9.09 -9.67
CA ASP A 102 -5.30 -8.81 -9.90
C ASP A 102 -4.83 -9.33 -11.26
N ASP A 103 -5.29 -10.51 -11.68
CA ASP A 103 -4.97 -11.09 -12.98
C ASP A 103 -5.46 -10.19 -14.13
N ASN A 104 -6.70 -9.72 -14.04
CA ASN A 104 -7.26 -8.82 -15.03
C ASN A 104 -6.60 -7.44 -15.02
N ASN A 105 -6.20 -6.93 -13.84
CA ASN A 105 -5.43 -5.70 -13.74
C ASN A 105 -4.08 -5.82 -14.45
N ARG A 106 -3.35 -6.93 -14.25
CA ARG A 106 -2.08 -7.21 -14.95
C ARG A 106 -2.30 -7.37 -16.46
N LYS A 107 -3.33 -8.12 -16.85
CA LYS A 107 -3.70 -8.31 -18.26
C LYS A 107 -3.99 -6.97 -18.93
N ALA A 108 -4.86 -6.17 -18.37
CA ALA A 108 -5.20 -4.84 -18.91
C ALA A 108 -3.96 -3.94 -19.02
N LEU A 109 -3.09 -3.95 -18.00
CA LEU A 109 -1.86 -3.17 -18.04
C LEU A 109 -0.95 -3.60 -19.19
N LEU A 110 -0.70 -4.90 -19.35
CA LEU A 110 0.18 -5.41 -20.40
C LEU A 110 -0.39 -5.12 -21.80
N GLU A 111 -1.70 -5.22 -21.98
CA GLU A 111 -2.38 -4.85 -23.22
C GLU A 111 -2.20 -3.35 -23.56
N GLN A 112 -2.36 -2.46 -22.58
CA GLN A 112 -2.14 -1.02 -22.77
C GLN A 112 -0.67 -0.67 -23.00
N MET A 113 0.25 -1.50 -22.53
CA MET A 113 1.69 -1.34 -22.71
C MET A 113 2.23 -1.89 -24.05
N VAL A 114 1.39 -2.46 -24.92
CA VAL A 114 1.80 -2.93 -26.25
C VAL A 114 2.29 -1.74 -27.09
N GLY A 115 3.51 -1.84 -27.62
CA GLY A 115 4.12 -0.78 -28.42
C GLY A 115 4.67 0.42 -27.61
N VAL A 116 4.47 0.45 -26.29
CA VAL A 116 5.01 1.50 -25.43
C VAL A 116 6.47 1.19 -25.09
N THR A 117 7.38 2.09 -25.50
CA THR A 117 8.82 1.94 -25.25
C THR A 117 9.24 2.49 -23.87
N GLN A 118 8.58 3.54 -23.38
CA GLN A 118 8.82 4.09 -22.06
C GLN A 118 8.09 3.23 -21.01
N ARG A 119 8.81 2.32 -20.40
CA ARG A 119 8.21 1.35 -19.47
C ARG A 119 8.42 1.68 -18.00
N ARG A 120 9.04 2.83 -17.71
CA ARG A 120 9.30 3.27 -16.33
C ARG A 120 8.00 3.41 -15.55
N ALA A 121 8.01 2.87 -14.35
CA ALA A 121 6.89 2.90 -13.42
C ALA A 121 7.37 2.94 -11.97
N ALA A 122 6.46 3.21 -11.05
CA ALA A 122 6.71 3.08 -9.63
C ALA A 122 5.50 2.49 -8.91
N LEU A 123 5.76 1.60 -7.98
CA LEU A 123 4.80 1.27 -6.93
C LEU A 123 4.96 2.31 -5.80
N VAL A 124 3.85 2.86 -5.35
CA VAL A 124 3.79 3.88 -4.30
C VAL A 124 2.91 3.36 -3.16
N SER A 125 3.33 3.58 -1.92
CA SER A 125 2.52 3.35 -0.72
C SER A 125 2.57 4.60 0.14
N THR A 126 1.41 5.03 0.63
CA THR A 126 1.27 6.10 1.61
C THR A 126 0.58 5.55 2.83
N LEU A 127 1.30 5.53 3.94
CA LEU A 127 0.78 5.18 5.26
C LEU A 127 0.37 6.47 5.98
N VAL A 128 -0.83 6.47 6.54
CA VAL A 128 -1.31 7.53 7.42
C VAL A 128 -1.76 6.91 8.73
N ALA A 129 -1.25 7.42 9.86
CA ALA A 129 -1.65 6.98 11.18
C ALA A 129 -2.21 8.14 12.01
N VAL A 130 -3.30 7.88 12.72
CA VAL A 130 -4.01 8.85 13.56
C VAL A 130 -4.19 8.29 14.97
N ARG A 131 -4.10 9.16 15.99
CA ARG A 131 -4.40 8.81 17.39
C ARG A 131 -5.90 8.78 17.67
N SER A 132 -6.65 9.57 16.91
CA SER A 132 -8.11 9.63 16.94
C SER A 132 -8.64 10.11 15.59
N ALA A 133 -9.95 10.01 15.36
CA ALA A 133 -10.59 10.50 14.13
C ALA A 133 -10.37 12.01 13.92
N GLN A 134 -10.20 12.79 14.98
CA GLN A 134 -9.97 14.24 14.97
C GLN A 134 -8.51 14.62 15.18
N ASP A 135 -7.56 13.66 15.08
CA ASP A 135 -6.14 13.96 15.27
C ASP A 135 -5.70 15.08 14.30
N PRO A 136 -5.27 16.25 14.84
CA PRO A 136 -4.83 17.37 14.01
C PRO A 136 -3.43 17.18 13.44
N GLU A 137 -2.67 16.20 13.94
CA GLU A 137 -1.30 15.93 13.57
C GLU A 137 -1.10 14.45 13.18
N PRO A 138 -1.73 13.99 12.07
CA PRO A 138 -1.54 12.63 11.60
C PRO A 138 -0.07 12.37 11.24
N LEU A 139 0.40 11.15 11.48
CA LEU A 139 1.69 10.72 10.95
C LEU A 139 1.51 10.29 9.49
N ILE A 140 2.40 10.74 8.61
CA ILE A 140 2.36 10.43 7.19
C ILE A 140 3.73 9.92 6.76
N ALA A 141 3.76 8.75 6.13
CA ALA A 141 4.97 8.16 5.60
C ALA A 141 4.72 7.61 4.20
N THR A 142 5.66 7.82 3.29
CA THR A 142 5.57 7.33 1.92
C THR A 142 6.76 6.45 1.59
N GLY A 143 6.53 5.48 0.70
CA GLY A 143 7.58 4.70 0.08
C GLY A 143 7.31 4.58 -1.41
N ARG A 144 8.38 4.52 -2.18
CA ARG A 144 8.32 4.50 -3.65
C ARG A 144 9.37 3.56 -4.21
N ALA A 145 8.94 2.47 -4.82
CA ALA A 145 9.81 1.54 -5.52
C ALA A 145 9.74 1.80 -7.03
N VAL A 146 10.84 2.30 -7.58
CA VAL A 146 10.95 2.60 -9.01
C VAL A 146 11.46 1.38 -9.76
N GLY A 147 10.88 1.14 -10.93
CA GLY A 147 11.26 0.05 -11.81
C GLY A 147 10.66 0.21 -13.20
N GLU A 148 10.47 -0.90 -13.89
CA GLU A 148 9.95 -0.94 -15.25
C GLU A 148 8.88 -2.01 -15.37
N ILE A 149 7.86 -1.78 -16.20
CA ILE A 149 6.84 -2.77 -16.51
C ILE A 149 7.43 -3.78 -17.50
N THR A 150 7.38 -5.07 -17.18
CA THR A 150 7.79 -6.15 -18.07
C THR A 150 6.83 -6.32 -19.25
N THR A 151 7.21 -7.10 -20.25
CA THR A 151 6.34 -7.46 -21.38
C THR A 151 5.47 -8.69 -21.12
N GLU A 152 5.78 -9.44 -20.06
CA GLU A 152 5.10 -10.66 -19.66
C GLU A 152 5.15 -10.82 -18.13
N LEU A 153 4.39 -11.78 -17.61
CA LEU A 153 4.40 -12.10 -16.18
C LEU A 153 5.68 -12.89 -15.83
N LEU A 154 6.43 -12.44 -14.82
CA LEU A 154 7.64 -13.09 -14.34
C LEU A 154 7.58 -13.33 -12.84
N GLY A 155 7.61 -14.60 -12.42
CA GLY A 155 7.48 -15.02 -11.02
C GLY A 155 6.03 -15.26 -10.59
N ASP A 156 5.86 -15.88 -9.44
CA ASP A 156 4.60 -16.40 -8.94
C ASP A 156 4.31 -15.98 -7.48
N LYS A 157 5.22 -15.20 -6.88
CA LYS A 157 5.09 -14.72 -5.49
C LYS A 157 4.42 -13.35 -5.43
N GLY A 158 4.03 -12.96 -4.22
CA GLY A 158 3.42 -11.66 -3.96
C GLY A 158 2.00 -11.54 -4.47
N PHE A 159 1.56 -10.32 -4.78
CA PHE A 159 0.21 -10.00 -5.25
C PHE A 159 0.20 -8.72 -6.11
N GLY A 160 -0.97 -8.37 -6.63
CA GLY A 160 -1.13 -7.16 -7.45
C GLY A 160 -0.24 -7.15 -8.68
N PHE A 161 0.58 -6.12 -8.82
CA PHE A 161 1.47 -5.91 -9.96
C PHE A 161 2.90 -6.45 -9.76
N ASP A 162 3.18 -7.20 -8.70
CA ASP A 162 4.51 -7.77 -8.44
C ASP A 162 5.09 -8.56 -9.62
N PRO A 163 4.31 -9.39 -10.36
CA PRO A 163 4.84 -10.17 -11.51
C PRO A 163 5.24 -9.33 -12.72
N VAL A 164 4.86 -8.08 -12.79
CA VAL A 164 5.18 -7.19 -13.92
C VAL A 164 6.08 -6.01 -13.52
N MET A 165 6.41 -5.88 -12.25
CA MET A 165 7.25 -4.81 -11.73
C MET A 165 8.71 -5.26 -11.65
N TRP A 166 9.47 -4.99 -12.69
CA TRP A 166 10.90 -5.27 -12.79
C TRP A 166 11.71 -4.24 -12.02
N ILE A 167 12.63 -4.71 -11.19
CA ILE A 167 13.56 -3.87 -10.41
C ILE A 167 14.95 -3.99 -11.03
N PRO A 168 15.42 -3.00 -11.80
CA PRO A 168 16.68 -3.10 -12.56
C PRO A 168 17.91 -3.40 -11.71
N SER A 169 17.99 -2.82 -10.51
CA SER A 169 19.12 -3.05 -9.59
C SER A 169 19.22 -4.49 -9.09
N MET A 170 18.12 -5.26 -9.16
CA MET A 170 18.04 -6.64 -8.69
C MET A 170 18.03 -7.65 -9.83
N GLY A 171 17.78 -7.21 -11.06
CA GLY A 171 17.58 -8.09 -12.21
C GLY A 171 16.41 -9.06 -12.05
N LYS A 172 15.36 -8.66 -11.34
CA LYS A 172 14.19 -9.49 -10.99
C LYS A 172 12.93 -8.64 -10.89
N THR A 173 11.77 -9.27 -11.04
CA THR A 173 10.48 -8.68 -10.58
C THR A 173 10.29 -8.92 -9.07
N PHE A 174 9.39 -8.16 -8.44
CA PHE A 174 9.04 -8.42 -7.05
C PHE A 174 8.49 -9.85 -6.83
N ALA A 175 7.78 -10.41 -7.81
CA ALA A 175 7.27 -11.78 -7.72
C ALA A 175 8.34 -12.86 -7.81
N GLN A 176 9.56 -12.53 -8.21
CA GLN A 176 10.72 -13.46 -8.22
C GLN A 176 11.57 -13.37 -6.95
N MET A 177 11.29 -12.37 -6.08
CA MET A 177 12.07 -12.16 -4.84
C MET A 177 11.56 -13.03 -3.68
N PRO A 178 12.44 -13.45 -2.76
CA PRO A 178 12.01 -13.86 -1.43
C PRO A 178 11.32 -12.71 -0.70
N GLU A 179 10.47 -13.03 0.26
CA GLU A 179 9.66 -12.04 0.98
C GLU A 179 10.52 -10.99 1.72
N ASP A 180 11.59 -11.42 2.37
CA ASP A 180 12.51 -10.51 3.08
C ASP A 180 13.20 -9.52 2.13
N GLU A 181 13.65 -10.01 0.95
CA GLU A 181 14.28 -9.19 -0.09
C GLU A 181 13.26 -8.18 -0.63
N LYS A 182 12.03 -8.62 -0.92
CA LYS A 182 10.93 -7.75 -1.34
C LYS A 182 10.60 -6.71 -0.29
N ASN A 183 10.44 -7.10 0.98
CA ASN A 183 10.08 -6.19 2.07
C ASN A 183 11.14 -5.11 2.32
N ALA A 184 12.42 -5.42 2.11
CA ALA A 184 13.50 -4.44 2.22
C ALA A 184 13.44 -3.33 1.14
N LEU A 185 12.94 -3.65 -0.05
CA LEU A 185 13.00 -2.80 -1.25
C LEU A 185 11.64 -2.23 -1.66
N SER A 186 10.54 -2.88 -1.27
CA SER A 186 9.21 -2.50 -1.72
C SER A 186 8.78 -1.13 -1.21
N HIS A 187 7.86 -0.53 -1.95
CA HIS A 187 7.20 0.73 -1.56
C HIS A 187 6.59 0.65 -0.14
N ARG A 188 5.92 -0.46 0.19
CA ARG A 188 5.30 -0.64 1.51
C ARG A 188 6.35 -0.85 2.60
N GLY A 189 7.42 -1.60 2.34
CA GLY A 189 8.54 -1.76 3.28
C GLY A 189 9.21 -0.43 3.61
N GLN A 190 9.45 0.42 2.59
CA GLN A 190 10.00 1.77 2.79
C GLN A 190 9.04 2.65 3.60
N ALA A 191 7.75 2.69 3.25
CA ALA A 191 6.75 3.46 3.97
C ALA A 191 6.62 2.99 5.43
N ALA A 192 6.59 1.68 5.68
CA ALA A 192 6.51 1.11 7.02
C ALA A 192 7.74 1.47 7.87
N LYS A 193 8.95 1.36 7.33
CA LYS A 193 10.18 1.76 8.02
C LYS A 193 10.16 3.25 8.41
N ALA A 194 9.71 4.12 7.52
CA ALA A 194 9.57 5.54 7.79
C ALA A 194 8.49 5.81 8.87
N MET A 195 7.35 5.13 8.78
CA MET A 195 6.26 5.24 9.76
C MET A 195 6.69 4.78 11.15
N LEU A 196 7.43 3.66 11.24
CA LEU A 196 7.99 3.16 12.49
C LEU A 196 8.86 4.23 13.19
N ALA A 197 9.75 4.88 12.45
CA ALA A 197 10.60 5.95 12.99
C ALA A 197 9.78 7.15 13.49
N LEU A 198 8.73 7.54 12.75
CA LEU A 198 7.81 8.61 13.17
C LEU A 198 7.04 8.23 14.43
N MET A 199 6.51 7.02 14.52
CA MET A 199 5.81 6.54 15.70
C MET A 199 6.74 6.49 16.93
N GLN A 200 7.94 5.94 16.78
CA GLN A 200 8.92 5.90 17.86
C GLN A 200 9.24 7.30 18.40
N SER A 201 9.41 8.29 17.53
CA SER A 201 9.77 9.64 17.92
C SER A 201 8.62 10.49 18.46
N ARG A 202 7.36 10.17 18.13
CA ARG A 202 6.20 11.04 18.42
C ARG A 202 5.10 10.40 19.26
N TRP A 203 4.99 9.06 19.24
CA TRP A 203 3.93 8.33 19.95
C TRP A 203 4.46 7.49 21.11
N PHE A 204 5.73 7.08 21.04
CA PHE A 204 6.35 6.19 22.03
C PHE A 204 7.54 6.84 22.78
N SER A 205 7.79 8.13 22.56
CA SER A 205 8.81 8.91 23.28
C SER A 205 8.32 9.40 24.65
#